data_f7ea7b6417073e094f2db3a62f971417
#
_entry.id   f7ea7b6417073e094f2db3a62f971417
#
_cell.length_a   1.000
_cell.length_b   1.000
_cell.length_c   1.000
_cell.angle_alpha   90.00
_cell.angle_beta   90.00
_cell.angle_gamma   90.00
#
_symmetry.space_group_name_H-M   'P 1'
#
loop_
_entity.id
_entity.type
_entity.pdbx_description
1 polymer ?
#
loop_
_entity_poly.entity_id
_entity_poly.type
_entity_poly.pdbx_seq_one_letter_code
_entity_poly.pdbx_strand_id
1 'polypeptide(L)'
;MDLRLGNIAYRVQASFLPGRSATLGSKIAELKIAEYDLSRPTLLETNAVYVVPLLESLALPRDIGGKANPKSTTGRLDIFTRLITDGGLEFERVLRGYAGDLYVEIVPRTFPIVVSSGTKLNQLRFIRGNPPSTDGVLEQLAEKERLVYYENGEGPAEAVIERGLKNLVSSQGGDQQAIIDRGLRTTTDLEGSETSSIVAYKAKRYCPPVDLSKVRVYDPADFWVPIYSPKSKRVVLDPGDFYLMASKERFSVPPSYAAEMEPFDQSIGDFSVHYAGFFDPGFGYGAAGEIKGTKAVLEVRAHEVPLLLEDKQIIGRLIYHRMANAPEKLYGQAIGSSYQQQGLALSKQFKPVEAARSAVPKS
;
A
#
# COMPACT_ATOMS: atom_id res chain seq x y z
N MET A 1 -13.82 2.69 4.76
CA MET A 1 -14.03 3.76 5.76
C MET A 1 -12.68 4.23 6.26
N ASP A 2 -12.39 5.53 6.25
CA ASP A 2 -11.20 6.09 6.86
C ASP A 2 -11.34 6.14 8.38
N LEU A 3 -10.30 5.78 9.12
CA LEU A 3 -10.25 5.80 10.57
C LEU A 3 -9.48 7.05 11.05
N ARG A 4 -9.99 7.73 12.09
CA ARG A 4 -9.48 9.01 12.58
C ARG A 4 -8.84 8.84 13.96
N LEU A 5 -7.66 9.44 14.15
CA LEU A 5 -7.00 9.47 15.46
C LEU A 5 -7.85 10.23 16.50
N GLY A 6 -7.92 9.70 17.71
CA GLY A 6 -8.47 10.38 18.87
C GLY A 6 -7.56 11.47 19.43
N ASN A 7 -7.84 11.90 20.66
CA ASN A 7 -7.18 13.07 21.25
C ASN A 7 -5.91 12.76 22.03
N ILE A 8 -5.58 11.49 22.24
CA ILE A 8 -4.45 11.05 23.06
C ILE A 8 -3.64 10.00 22.31
N ALA A 9 -2.32 10.11 22.34
CA ALA A 9 -1.41 9.05 21.92
C ALA A 9 -0.63 8.54 23.13
N TYR A 10 -0.59 7.24 23.33
CA TYR A 10 0.20 6.58 24.34
C TYR A 10 1.47 6.03 23.72
N ARG A 11 2.64 6.55 24.14
CA ARG A 11 3.91 5.90 23.84
C ARG A 11 4.04 4.67 24.73
N VAL A 12 4.27 3.51 24.13
CA VAL A 12 4.38 2.24 24.85
C VAL A 12 5.75 1.62 24.66
N GLN A 13 6.13 0.71 25.57
CA GLN A 13 7.45 0.07 25.58
C GLN A 13 7.70 -0.77 24.33
N ALA A 14 6.68 -1.49 23.87
CA ALA A 14 6.74 -2.40 22.74
C ALA A 14 5.37 -2.55 22.08
N SER A 15 5.36 -3.04 20.86
CA SER A 15 4.16 -3.52 20.16
C SER A 15 3.53 -4.69 20.91
N PHE A 16 2.20 -4.76 20.95
CA PHE A 16 1.47 -5.82 21.63
C PHE A 16 0.10 -6.08 21.01
N LEU A 17 -0.41 -7.29 21.24
CA LEU A 17 -1.82 -7.65 21.07
C LEU A 17 -2.40 -7.93 22.46
N PRO A 18 -3.65 -7.49 22.75
CA PRO A 18 -4.25 -7.67 24.08
C PRO A 18 -4.51 -9.14 24.41
N GLY A 19 -4.78 -9.96 23.40
CA GLY A 19 -5.21 -11.33 23.60
C GLY A 19 -6.62 -11.40 24.18
N ARG A 20 -7.10 -12.61 24.48
CA ARG A 20 -8.48 -12.83 24.96
C ARG A 20 -8.72 -12.43 26.41
N SER A 21 -7.67 -12.35 27.21
CA SER A 21 -7.75 -12.17 28.67
C SER A 21 -7.53 -10.75 29.14
N ALA A 22 -7.14 -9.83 28.28
CA ALA A 22 -6.88 -8.46 28.65
C ALA A 22 -7.60 -7.47 27.74
N THR A 23 -7.90 -6.28 28.26
CA THR A 23 -8.38 -5.15 27.46
C THR A 23 -7.19 -4.32 26.98
N LEU A 24 -7.38 -3.58 25.89
CA LEU A 24 -6.39 -2.62 25.42
C LEU A 24 -6.07 -1.57 26.49
N GLY A 25 -7.08 -1.08 27.20
CA GLY A 25 -6.88 -0.13 28.29
C GLY A 25 -5.95 -0.65 29.38
N SER A 26 -6.12 -1.93 29.82
CA SER A 26 -5.25 -2.54 30.82
C SER A 26 -3.81 -2.73 30.30
N LYS A 27 -3.65 -3.13 29.05
CA LYS A 27 -2.32 -3.28 28.43
C LYS A 27 -1.62 -1.94 28.21
N ILE A 28 -2.35 -0.91 27.80
CA ILE A 28 -1.81 0.45 27.71
C ILE A 28 -1.36 0.92 29.08
N ALA A 29 -2.16 0.73 30.14
CA ALA A 29 -1.79 1.12 31.52
C ALA A 29 -0.51 0.42 32.00
N GLU A 30 -0.32 -0.86 31.63
CA GLU A 30 0.87 -1.65 31.96
C GLU A 30 2.13 -1.17 31.19
N LEU A 31 1.99 -0.88 29.90
CA LEU A 31 3.12 -0.68 28.98
C LEU A 31 3.42 0.79 28.67
N LYS A 32 2.59 1.70 29.14
CA LYS A 32 2.71 3.14 28.86
C LYS A 32 4.00 3.73 29.43
N ILE A 33 4.71 4.48 28.60
CA ILE A 33 5.88 5.29 28.96
C ILE A 33 5.49 6.76 29.12
N ALA A 34 4.66 7.28 28.20
CA ALA A 34 4.24 8.67 28.15
C ALA A 34 2.89 8.84 27.46
N GLU A 35 2.26 9.98 27.69
CA GLU A 35 1.03 10.41 27.01
C GLU A 35 1.29 11.71 26.24
N TYR A 36 0.64 11.84 25.09
CA TYR A 36 0.73 13.00 24.22
C TYR A 36 -0.67 13.48 23.86
N ASP A 37 -0.89 14.79 24.03
CA ASP A 37 -2.12 15.44 23.65
C ASP A 37 -2.14 15.72 22.14
N LEU A 38 -3.05 15.08 21.41
CA LEU A 38 -3.27 15.24 19.97
C LEU A 38 -4.31 16.30 19.62
N SER A 39 -4.89 17.03 20.60
CA SER A 39 -5.75 18.18 20.32
C SER A 39 -4.99 19.29 19.59
N ARG A 40 -3.68 19.26 19.62
CA ARG A 40 -2.73 20.12 18.90
C ARG A 40 -1.74 19.31 18.07
N PRO A 41 -1.09 19.91 17.06
CA PRO A 41 -0.04 19.25 16.28
C PRO A 41 1.07 18.72 17.18
N THR A 42 1.30 17.40 17.15
CA THR A 42 2.20 16.70 18.04
C THR A 42 3.15 15.82 17.25
N LEU A 43 4.44 15.88 17.61
CA LEU A 43 5.50 15.11 17.01
C LEU A 43 5.46 13.66 17.50
N LEU A 44 5.46 12.70 16.58
CA LEU A 44 5.74 11.31 16.81
C LEU A 44 7.12 10.97 16.23
N GLU A 45 8.01 10.49 17.09
CA GLU A 45 9.39 10.18 16.74
C GLU A 45 9.53 8.84 16.02
N THR A 46 10.59 8.72 15.22
CA THR A 46 10.90 7.47 14.53
C THR A 46 11.24 6.33 15.48
N ASN A 47 10.84 5.12 15.13
CA ASN A 47 11.06 3.87 15.86
C ASN A 47 10.47 3.83 17.29
N ALA A 48 9.63 4.80 17.66
CA ALA A 48 8.84 4.76 18.88
C ALA A 48 7.45 4.20 18.58
N VAL A 49 6.95 3.35 19.48
CA VAL A 49 5.64 2.71 19.34
C VAL A 49 4.59 3.54 20.05
N TYR A 50 3.57 3.96 19.34
CA TYR A 50 2.43 4.69 19.87
C TYR A 50 1.15 3.89 19.68
N VAL A 51 0.27 3.89 20.68
CA VAL A 51 -1.10 3.36 20.57
C VAL A 51 -2.07 4.53 20.75
N VAL A 52 -2.96 4.70 19.79
CA VAL A 52 -3.92 5.81 19.75
C VAL A 52 -5.33 5.25 19.69
N PRO A 53 -6.23 5.57 20.63
CA PRO A 53 -7.66 5.31 20.45
C PRO A 53 -8.16 6.06 19.22
N LEU A 54 -9.03 5.42 18.44
CA LEU A 54 -9.67 6.05 17.28
C LEU A 54 -10.96 6.75 17.70
N LEU A 55 -11.42 7.69 16.87
CA LEU A 55 -12.72 8.35 17.08
C LEU A 55 -13.88 7.44 16.72
N GLU A 56 -13.64 6.40 15.93
CA GLU A 56 -14.63 5.42 15.52
C GLU A 56 -14.72 4.26 16.52
N SER A 57 -15.94 3.80 16.78
CA SER A 57 -16.25 2.53 17.42
C SER A 57 -17.14 1.70 16.50
N LEU A 58 -17.27 0.42 16.75
CA LEU A 58 -18.07 -0.49 15.93
C LEU A 58 -19.12 -1.21 16.76
N ALA A 59 -20.23 -1.54 16.09
CA ALA A 59 -21.27 -2.49 16.55
C ALA A 59 -21.71 -3.31 15.34
N LEU A 60 -20.94 -4.34 15.00
CA LEU A 60 -21.12 -5.10 13.76
C LEU A 60 -22.15 -6.22 13.92
N PRO A 61 -22.95 -6.49 12.89
CA PRO A 61 -23.74 -7.72 12.79
C PRO A 61 -22.85 -8.96 12.85
N ARG A 62 -23.44 -10.10 13.27
CA ARG A 62 -22.69 -11.36 13.48
C ARG A 62 -22.04 -11.93 12.23
N ASP A 63 -22.51 -11.58 11.04
CA ASP A 63 -22.01 -12.04 9.75
C ASP A 63 -21.01 -11.07 9.11
N ILE A 64 -20.77 -9.90 9.72
CA ILE A 64 -19.86 -8.86 9.22
C ILE A 64 -18.64 -8.77 10.13
N GLY A 65 -17.49 -8.83 9.54
CA GLY A 65 -16.18 -8.48 10.12
C GLY A 65 -15.49 -7.39 9.31
N GLY A 66 -14.21 -7.20 9.53
CA GLY A 66 -13.43 -6.21 8.78
C GLY A 66 -11.96 -6.54 8.68
N LYS A 67 -11.31 -5.91 7.71
CA LYS A 67 -9.86 -5.86 7.57
C LYS A 67 -9.44 -4.41 7.42
N ALA A 68 -8.47 -3.99 8.20
CA ALA A 68 -7.88 -2.67 8.08
C ALA A 68 -6.60 -2.72 7.25
N ASN A 69 -6.13 -1.54 6.87
CA ASN A 69 -4.90 -1.38 6.11
C ASN A 69 -4.45 0.08 6.21
N PRO A 70 -3.15 0.37 6.19
CA PRO A 70 -2.67 1.74 6.05
C PRO A 70 -3.20 2.41 4.78
N LYS A 71 -3.39 3.71 4.82
CA LYS A 71 -3.67 4.49 3.62
C LYS A 71 -2.41 4.61 2.76
N SER A 72 -2.56 4.71 1.44
CA SER A 72 -1.42 4.88 0.53
C SER A 72 -0.51 6.06 0.89
N THR A 73 -1.06 7.16 1.40
CA THR A 73 -0.24 8.29 1.91
C THR A 73 0.58 7.93 3.13
N THR A 74 0.07 7.05 3.98
CA THR A 74 0.74 6.54 5.19
C THR A 74 1.88 5.62 4.80
N GLY A 75 1.60 4.65 3.92
CA GLY A 75 2.61 3.71 3.41
C GLY A 75 3.77 4.41 2.72
N ARG A 76 3.50 5.37 1.84
CA ARG A 76 4.54 6.14 1.13
C ARG A 76 5.43 7.02 2.01
N LEU A 77 5.09 7.17 3.28
CA LEU A 77 5.92 7.86 4.29
C LEU A 77 6.60 6.87 5.24
N ASP A 78 6.47 5.56 4.98
CA ASP A 78 7.00 4.51 5.86
C ASP A 78 6.50 4.65 7.30
N ILE A 79 5.22 4.94 7.43
CA ILE A 79 4.54 4.96 8.72
C ILE A 79 3.87 3.61 8.91
N PHE A 80 4.45 2.77 9.75
CA PHE A 80 3.87 1.48 10.10
C PHE A 80 2.66 1.70 11.00
N THR A 81 1.49 1.29 10.55
CA THR A 81 0.26 1.41 11.33
C THR A 81 -0.51 0.10 11.30
N ARG A 82 -1.08 -0.29 12.44
CA ARG A 82 -1.87 -1.52 12.57
C ARG A 82 -3.08 -1.29 13.45
N LEU A 83 -4.27 -1.67 12.96
CA LEU A 83 -5.49 -1.65 13.76
C LEU A 83 -5.42 -2.72 14.85
N ILE A 84 -5.86 -2.37 16.06
CA ILE A 84 -6.00 -3.28 17.18
C ILE A 84 -7.43 -3.17 17.73
N THR A 85 -8.03 -4.31 18.09
CA THR A 85 -9.33 -4.40 18.75
C THR A 85 -9.20 -5.08 20.12
N ASP A 86 -10.08 -4.81 21.03
CA ASP A 86 -10.17 -5.57 22.28
C ASP A 86 -10.41 -7.05 22.02
N GLY A 87 -9.70 -7.91 22.75
CA GLY A 87 -9.74 -9.35 22.54
C GLY A 87 -9.08 -9.82 21.22
N GLY A 88 -8.44 -8.91 20.48
CA GLY A 88 -7.78 -9.20 19.21
C GLY A 88 -6.58 -10.10 19.37
N LEU A 89 -6.47 -11.12 18.49
CA LEU A 89 -5.34 -12.03 18.38
C LEU A 89 -4.49 -11.76 17.14
N GLU A 90 -4.96 -10.88 16.26
CA GLU A 90 -4.33 -10.51 15.00
C GLU A 90 -4.45 -9.00 14.83
N PHE A 91 -3.42 -8.38 14.29
CA PHE A 91 -3.50 -7.00 13.83
C PHE A 91 -4.35 -6.89 12.56
N GLU A 92 -4.86 -5.70 12.28
CA GLU A 92 -5.61 -5.35 11.07
C GLU A 92 -6.93 -6.11 10.89
N ARG A 93 -7.34 -6.93 11.83
CA ARG A 93 -8.53 -7.76 11.76
C ARG A 93 -9.59 -7.33 12.76
N VAL A 94 -10.82 -7.15 12.28
CA VAL A 94 -12.00 -6.97 13.09
C VAL A 94 -12.85 -8.25 12.99
N LEU A 95 -13.05 -8.91 14.13
CA LEU A 95 -13.83 -10.14 14.18
C LEU A 95 -15.30 -9.87 13.83
N ARG A 96 -15.97 -10.89 13.31
CA ARG A 96 -17.41 -10.80 13.02
C ARG A 96 -18.20 -10.55 14.30
N GLY A 97 -19.17 -9.64 14.22
CA GLY A 97 -19.99 -9.26 15.37
C GLY A 97 -19.25 -8.43 16.41
N TYR A 98 -18.08 -7.89 16.10
CA TYR A 98 -17.33 -7.04 17.01
C TYR A 98 -18.15 -5.82 17.42
N ALA A 99 -18.18 -5.54 18.71
CA ALA A 99 -18.75 -4.31 19.29
C ALA A 99 -17.74 -3.74 20.28
N GLY A 100 -17.28 -2.52 20.05
CA GLY A 100 -16.28 -1.87 20.91
C GLY A 100 -15.48 -0.80 20.17
N ASP A 101 -14.54 -0.23 20.90
CA ASP A 101 -13.62 0.81 20.44
C ASP A 101 -12.54 0.24 19.54
N LEU A 102 -11.98 1.11 18.71
CA LEU A 102 -10.88 0.81 17.84
C LEU A 102 -9.62 1.56 18.28
N TYR A 103 -8.48 0.94 18.08
CA TYR A 103 -7.17 1.53 18.38
C TYR A 103 -6.24 1.31 17.19
N VAL A 104 -5.28 2.19 17.05
CA VAL A 104 -4.22 2.03 16.05
C VAL A 104 -2.85 2.10 16.71
N GLU A 105 -2.01 1.13 16.39
CA GLU A 105 -0.57 1.22 16.64
C GLU A 105 0.07 2.03 15.52
N ILE A 106 0.98 2.94 15.88
CA ILE A 106 1.69 3.81 14.95
C ILE A 106 3.18 3.74 15.27
N VAL A 107 4.00 3.43 14.26
CA VAL A 107 5.45 3.48 14.33
C VAL A 107 6.00 4.19 13.11
N PRO A 108 6.34 5.47 13.18
CA PRO A 108 7.07 6.12 12.11
C PRO A 108 8.44 5.45 11.94
N ARG A 109 8.78 4.97 10.73
CA ARG A 109 10.01 4.19 10.52
C ARG A 109 11.14 5.04 9.94
N THR A 110 10.85 5.82 8.93
CA THR A 110 11.85 6.62 8.21
C THR A 110 11.81 8.10 8.58
N PHE A 111 10.62 8.71 8.57
CA PHE A 111 10.45 10.13 8.88
C PHE A 111 9.71 10.31 10.19
N PRO A 112 10.19 11.19 11.11
CA PRO A 112 9.33 11.65 12.21
C PRO A 112 8.14 12.40 11.61
N ILE A 113 6.98 12.28 12.25
CA ILE A 113 5.73 12.84 11.72
C ILE A 113 5.05 13.76 12.72
N VAL A 114 4.33 14.75 12.23
CA VAL A 114 3.43 15.56 13.07
C VAL A 114 1.99 15.20 12.73
N VAL A 115 1.25 14.83 13.77
CA VAL A 115 -0.17 14.43 13.70
C VAL A 115 -1.02 15.23 14.67
N SER A 116 -2.32 15.22 14.47
CA SER A 116 -3.32 15.75 15.41
C SER A 116 -4.57 14.88 15.39
N SER A 117 -5.46 15.08 16.33
CA SER A 117 -6.77 14.44 16.36
C SER A 117 -7.48 14.60 15.01
N GLY A 118 -8.15 13.56 14.56
CA GLY A 118 -8.79 13.50 13.25
C GLY A 118 -7.88 13.15 12.08
N THR A 119 -6.55 13.06 12.27
CA THR A 119 -5.61 12.57 11.24
C THR A 119 -6.00 11.13 10.84
N LYS A 120 -5.96 10.82 9.55
CA LYS A 120 -6.38 9.55 8.97
C LYS A 120 -5.18 8.78 8.45
N LEU A 121 -4.78 7.73 9.15
CA LEU A 121 -3.64 6.88 8.80
C LEU A 121 -4.07 5.53 8.25
N ASN A 122 -5.15 4.97 8.80
CA ASN A 122 -5.70 3.66 8.43
C ASN A 122 -7.07 3.78 7.79
N GLN A 123 -7.43 2.75 7.06
CA GLN A 123 -8.75 2.55 6.46
C GLN A 123 -9.26 1.15 6.80
N LEU A 124 -10.57 1.01 6.91
CA LEU A 124 -11.25 -0.25 7.23
C LEU A 124 -12.20 -0.63 6.10
N ARG A 125 -12.11 -1.88 5.66
CA ARG A 125 -13.03 -2.52 4.71
C ARG A 125 -13.86 -3.57 5.45
N PHE A 126 -15.18 -3.51 5.31
CA PHE A 126 -16.07 -4.52 5.88
C PHE A 126 -16.16 -5.74 4.97
N ILE A 127 -16.23 -6.92 5.59
CA ILE A 127 -16.28 -8.22 4.91
C ILE A 127 -17.46 -9.00 5.44
N ARG A 128 -18.38 -9.37 4.53
CA ARG A 128 -19.49 -10.25 4.84
C ARG A 128 -19.16 -11.67 4.40
N GLY A 129 -19.28 -12.62 5.33
CA GLY A 129 -19.00 -14.01 5.03
C GLY A 129 -17.52 -14.26 4.69
N ASN A 130 -17.27 -15.26 3.88
CA ASN A 130 -15.95 -15.66 3.42
C ASN A 130 -15.94 -15.63 1.88
N PRO A 131 -15.78 -14.46 1.26
CA PRO A 131 -15.82 -14.38 -0.19
C PRO A 131 -14.67 -15.23 -0.78
N PRO A 132 -14.97 -16.06 -1.78
CA PRO A 132 -13.92 -16.82 -2.45
C PRO A 132 -12.99 -15.87 -3.17
N SER A 133 -11.69 -16.07 -2.96
CA SER A 133 -10.61 -15.33 -3.63
C SER A 133 -9.65 -16.38 -4.18
N THR A 134 -10.10 -17.08 -5.23
CA THR A 134 -9.33 -18.15 -5.89
C THR A 134 -8.91 -17.70 -7.28
N ASP A 135 -7.85 -18.29 -7.81
CA ASP A 135 -7.40 -18.04 -9.17
C ASP A 135 -8.51 -18.27 -10.19
N GLY A 136 -9.35 -19.30 -10.02
CA GLY A 136 -10.48 -19.54 -10.92
C GLY A 136 -11.52 -18.41 -10.97
N VAL A 137 -11.75 -17.69 -9.86
CA VAL A 137 -12.62 -16.50 -9.86
C VAL A 137 -11.94 -15.35 -10.59
N LEU A 138 -10.65 -15.20 -10.41
CA LEU A 138 -9.84 -14.16 -11.08
C LEU A 138 -9.71 -14.43 -12.58
N GLU A 139 -9.55 -15.69 -12.98
CA GLU A 139 -9.56 -16.15 -14.37
C GLU A 139 -10.87 -15.78 -15.08
N GLN A 140 -12.00 -16.12 -14.46
CA GLN A 140 -13.34 -15.77 -14.99
C GLN A 140 -13.57 -14.24 -15.09
N LEU A 141 -12.96 -13.49 -14.17
CA LEU A 141 -12.99 -12.03 -14.26
C LEU A 141 -12.11 -11.53 -15.42
N ALA A 142 -10.92 -12.08 -15.58
CA ALA A 142 -9.98 -11.70 -16.64
C ALA A 142 -10.49 -12.02 -18.04
N GLU A 143 -11.37 -13.03 -18.20
CA GLU A 143 -12.07 -13.33 -19.45
C GLU A 143 -13.08 -12.24 -19.87
N LYS A 144 -13.62 -11.51 -18.89
CA LYS A 144 -14.68 -10.50 -19.10
C LYS A 144 -14.17 -9.08 -19.11
N GLU A 145 -13.12 -8.83 -18.32
CA GLU A 145 -12.60 -7.51 -18.03
C GLU A 145 -11.08 -7.49 -18.21
N ARG A 146 -10.56 -6.46 -18.83
CA ARG A 146 -9.13 -6.28 -18.93
C ARG A 146 -8.57 -5.75 -17.60
N LEU A 147 -7.79 -6.57 -16.90
CA LEU A 147 -7.25 -6.26 -15.57
C LEU A 147 -5.85 -5.64 -15.59
N VAL A 148 -5.11 -5.81 -16.70
CA VAL A 148 -3.72 -5.36 -16.84
C VAL A 148 -3.52 -4.63 -18.15
N TYR A 149 -2.76 -3.54 -18.08
CA TYR A 149 -2.26 -2.76 -19.22
C TYR A 149 -0.76 -2.49 -19.01
N TYR A 150 -0.05 -2.15 -20.09
CA TYR A 150 1.35 -1.73 -20.07
C TYR A 150 1.50 -0.27 -20.56
N GLU A 151 2.72 0.27 -20.53
CA GLU A 151 2.99 1.70 -20.73
C GLU A 151 2.46 2.22 -22.07
N ASN A 152 2.58 1.45 -23.13
CA ASN A 152 2.06 1.76 -24.48
C ASN A 152 0.52 1.69 -24.60
N GLY A 153 -0.20 1.44 -23.49
CA GLY A 153 -1.65 1.26 -23.48
C GLY A 153 -2.13 -0.07 -24.06
N GLU A 154 -1.20 -0.88 -24.56
CA GLU A 154 -1.46 -2.24 -24.99
C GLU A 154 -1.20 -3.18 -23.79
N GLY A 155 -1.96 -4.21 -23.70
CA GLY A 155 -1.79 -5.28 -22.71
C GLY A 155 -2.09 -6.60 -23.37
N PRO A 156 -1.77 -7.73 -22.76
CA PRO A 156 -2.16 -9.02 -23.30
C PRO A 156 -3.67 -9.05 -23.49
N ALA A 157 -4.11 -9.56 -24.62
CA ALA A 157 -5.54 -9.77 -24.89
C ALA A 157 -6.12 -10.80 -23.91
N GLU A 158 -5.28 -11.67 -23.39
CA GLU A 158 -5.66 -12.77 -22.50
C GLU A 158 -4.69 -12.83 -21.31
N ALA A 159 -5.22 -13.11 -20.11
CA ALA A 159 -4.40 -13.46 -18.95
C ALA A 159 -3.89 -14.89 -19.13
N VAL A 160 -2.59 -15.09 -19.01
CA VAL A 160 -2.01 -16.43 -19.09
C VAL A 160 -2.08 -17.09 -17.72
N ILE A 161 -2.76 -18.22 -17.67
CA ILE A 161 -2.87 -19.04 -16.47
C ILE A 161 -1.66 -19.98 -16.44
N GLU A 162 -0.70 -19.71 -15.57
CA GLU A 162 0.39 -20.66 -15.35
C GLU A 162 -0.03 -21.77 -14.41
N ARG A 163 -0.33 -22.92 -14.97
CA ARG A 163 -0.49 -24.18 -14.23
C ARG A 163 0.86 -24.89 -14.11
N GLY A 164 1.74 -24.39 -13.22
CA GLY A 164 3.02 -24.99 -12.87
C GLY A 164 4.24 -24.49 -13.66
N LEU A 165 5.41 -24.65 -13.07
CA LEU A 165 6.73 -24.18 -13.52
C LEU A 165 7.18 -24.63 -14.93
N LYS A 166 6.47 -25.54 -15.57
CA LYS A 166 6.88 -26.10 -16.87
C LYS A 166 6.71 -25.19 -18.08
N ASN A 167 5.93 -24.11 -17.96
CA ASN A 167 5.63 -23.22 -19.08
C ASN A 167 6.45 -21.93 -19.13
N LEU A 168 7.33 -21.70 -18.16
CA LEU A 168 8.18 -20.50 -18.11
C LEU A 168 9.19 -20.38 -19.26
N VAL A 169 9.47 -21.44 -19.98
CA VAL A 169 10.52 -21.48 -21.01
C VAL A 169 9.98 -21.57 -22.45
N SER A 170 8.69 -21.78 -22.65
CA SER A 170 8.16 -22.13 -23.99
C SER A 170 7.18 -21.13 -24.61
N SER A 171 6.82 -20.00 -23.97
CA SER A 171 5.93 -19.05 -24.61
C SER A 171 6.69 -18.12 -25.53
N GLN A 172 6.60 -18.36 -26.84
CA GLN A 172 6.94 -17.39 -27.89
C GLN A 172 5.99 -16.19 -27.93
N GLY A 173 5.18 -15.99 -26.89
CA GLY A 173 4.36 -14.79 -26.67
C GLY A 173 5.20 -13.73 -25.95
N GLY A 174 5.26 -12.54 -26.53
CA GLY A 174 6.14 -11.45 -26.10
C GLY A 174 6.12 -11.16 -24.59
N ASP A 175 7.14 -10.46 -24.14
CA ASP A 175 7.53 -10.09 -22.74
C ASP A 175 6.44 -9.46 -21.84
N GLN A 176 5.19 -9.40 -22.24
CA GLN A 176 4.11 -8.65 -21.58
C GLN A 176 2.89 -9.54 -21.33
N GLN A 177 3.03 -10.55 -20.46
CA GLN A 177 1.90 -11.41 -20.08
C GLN A 177 1.48 -11.16 -18.63
N ALA A 178 0.18 -10.99 -18.39
CA ALA A 178 -0.40 -10.99 -17.06
C ALA A 178 -0.45 -12.44 -16.54
N ILE A 179 0.13 -12.69 -15.38
CA ILE A 179 0.23 -14.03 -14.81
C ILE A 179 -0.66 -14.11 -13.58
N ILE A 180 -1.55 -15.11 -13.55
CA ILE A 180 -2.38 -15.46 -12.41
C ILE A 180 -1.76 -16.69 -11.73
N ASP A 181 -1.30 -16.51 -10.50
CA ASP A 181 -0.76 -17.54 -9.62
C ASP A 181 -0.96 -17.09 -8.17
N ARG A 182 -1.94 -17.64 -7.49
CA ARG A 182 -2.38 -17.21 -6.15
C ARG A 182 -2.72 -15.69 -6.10
N GLY A 183 -3.32 -15.17 -7.17
CA GLY A 183 -3.60 -13.79 -7.46
C GLY A 183 -2.88 -13.27 -8.71
N LEU A 184 -3.13 -12.02 -9.08
CA LEU A 184 -2.49 -11.39 -10.23
C LEU A 184 -1.08 -10.91 -9.84
N ARG A 185 -0.04 -11.47 -10.47
CA ARG A 185 1.36 -11.11 -10.18
C ARG A 185 1.64 -9.66 -10.48
N THR A 186 2.44 -9.04 -9.61
CA THR A 186 2.94 -7.67 -9.73
C THR A 186 4.44 -7.73 -9.86
N THR A 187 4.99 -7.03 -10.84
CA THR A 187 6.45 -7.00 -11.09
C THR A 187 7.00 -5.59 -10.99
N THR A 188 8.33 -5.48 -10.78
CA THR A 188 9.03 -4.19 -10.71
C THR A 188 9.21 -3.57 -12.08
N ASP A 189 9.13 -2.23 -12.15
CA ASP A 189 9.51 -1.44 -13.31
C ASP A 189 10.84 -0.72 -13.06
N LEU A 190 11.90 -1.18 -13.74
CA LEU A 190 13.22 -0.55 -13.72
C LEU A 190 13.60 0.09 -15.07
N GLU A 191 12.63 0.21 -15.99
CA GLU A 191 12.82 0.92 -17.26
C GLU A 191 12.41 2.38 -17.19
N GLY A 192 11.42 2.70 -16.37
CA GLY A 192 10.79 4.01 -16.31
C GLY A 192 9.76 4.21 -17.42
N SER A 193 9.41 5.45 -17.69
CA SER A 193 8.42 5.83 -18.69
C SER A 193 9.00 6.78 -19.73
N GLU A 194 8.26 7.06 -20.81
CA GLU A 194 8.63 8.07 -21.81
C GLU A 194 8.82 9.47 -21.22
N THR A 195 8.16 9.75 -20.11
CA THR A 195 8.18 11.06 -19.45
C THR A 195 9.13 11.14 -18.26
N SER A 196 9.59 9.99 -17.72
CA SER A 196 10.48 9.95 -16.56
C SER A 196 11.38 8.73 -16.57
N SER A 197 12.68 8.95 -16.44
CA SER A 197 13.67 7.89 -16.22
C SER A 197 13.83 7.49 -14.75
N ILE A 198 13.08 8.11 -13.82
CA ILE A 198 13.12 7.75 -12.40
C ILE A 198 12.32 6.45 -12.20
N VAL A 199 12.98 5.42 -11.65
CA VAL A 199 12.41 4.08 -11.42
C VAL A 199 12.20 3.79 -9.94
N ALA A 200 12.86 4.52 -9.06
CA ALA A 200 12.67 4.43 -7.62
C ALA A 200 13.03 5.73 -6.92
N TYR A 201 12.53 5.88 -5.69
CA TYR A 201 13.01 6.87 -4.73
C TYR A 201 13.51 6.14 -3.50
N LYS A 202 14.75 6.45 -3.08
CA LYS A 202 15.31 6.01 -1.81
C LYS A 202 15.10 7.10 -0.76
N ALA A 203 14.54 6.76 0.39
CA ALA A 203 14.36 7.72 1.47
C ALA A 203 15.70 8.11 2.10
N LYS A 204 15.88 9.39 2.39
CA LYS A 204 17.01 9.90 3.15
C LYS A 204 16.81 9.64 4.64
N ARG A 205 17.89 9.46 5.37
CA ARG A 205 17.89 9.35 6.83
C ARG A 205 17.98 10.74 7.48
N TYR A 206 17.50 10.83 8.72
CA TYR A 206 17.61 12.05 9.55
C TYR A 206 16.96 13.30 8.93
N CYS A 207 15.84 13.11 8.25
CA CYS A 207 15.05 14.20 7.69
C CYS A 207 14.27 14.95 8.77
N PRO A 208 13.88 16.21 8.52
CA PRO A 208 12.96 16.94 9.40
C PRO A 208 11.59 16.26 9.45
N PRO A 209 10.77 16.58 10.48
CA PRO A 209 9.43 16.01 10.59
C PRO A 209 8.51 16.36 9.42
N VAL A 210 7.68 15.41 9.01
CA VAL A 210 6.63 15.60 8.00
C VAL A 210 5.29 15.87 8.71
N ASP A 211 4.78 17.08 8.61
CA ASP A 211 3.43 17.42 9.07
C ASP A 211 2.38 16.87 8.10
N LEU A 212 1.58 15.90 8.58
CA LEU A 212 0.62 15.19 7.73
C LEU A 212 -0.57 16.06 7.30
N SER A 213 -0.79 17.19 7.94
CA SER A 213 -1.81 18.18 7.55
C SER A 213 -1.40 19.01 6.32
N LYS A 214 -0.12 19.09 6.02
CA LYS A 214 0.43 19.86 4.92
C LYS A 214 0.34 19.08 3.60
N VAL A 215 0.00 19.76 2.52
CA VAL A 215 -0.11 19.17 1.18
C VAL A 215 0.75 19.96 0.21
N ARG A 216 1.64 19.30 -0.52
CA ARG A 216 2.54 19.88 -1.54
C ARG A 216 3.45 21.00 -0.98
N VAL A 217 3.92 20.84 0.25
CA VAL A 217 4.76 21.84 0.93
C VAL A 217 6.24 21.44 0.88
N TYR A 218 6.53 20.14 1.09
CA TYR A 218 7.91 19.67 1.21
C TYR A 218 8.57 19.50 -0.15
N ASP A 219 9.84 19.91 -0.24
CA ASP A 219 10.66 19.64 -1.43
C ASP A 219 11.09 18.15 -1.41
N PRO A 220 10.80 17.38 -2.47
CA PRO A 220 11.25 16.01 -2.55
C PRO A 220 12.77 15.85 -2.38
N ALA A 221 13.56 16.79 -2.86
CA ALA A 221 15.01 16.72 -2.80
C ALA A 221 15.57 16.71 -1.37
N ASP A 222 14.83 17.25 -0.38
CA ASP A 222 15.25 17.22 1.02
C ASP A 222 15.07 15.84 1.67
N PHE A 223 14.16 15.00 1.14
CA PHE A 223 13.72 13.75 1.75
C PHE A 223 14.07 12.50 0.94
N TRP A 224 14.26 12.64 -0.36
CA TRP A 224 14.38 11.52 -1.28
C TRP A 224 15.57 11.65 -2.21
N VAL A 225 16.17 10.50 -2.54
CA VAL A 225 17.17 10.36 -3.58
C VAL A 225 16.50 9.66 -4.75
N PRO A 226 16.38 10.29 -5.92
CA PRO A 226 15.85 9.62 -7.11
C PRO A 226 16.86 8.60 -7.64
N ILE A 227 16.37 7.44 -8.02
CA ILE A 227 17.13 6.39 -8.70
C ILE A 227 16.66 6.37 -10.16
N TYR A 228 17.58 6.66 -11.06
CA TYR A 228 17.33 6.66 -12.50
C TYR A 228 17.50 5.27 -13.08
N SER A 229 16.77 4.97 -14.15
CA SER A 229 16.83 3.68 -14.85
C SER A 229 18.28 3.33 -15.23
N PRO A 230 18.86 2.29 -14.61
CA PRO A 230 20.24 1.90 -14.93
C PRO A 230 20.27 1.10 -16.23
N LYS A 231 21.37 1.20 -16.99
CA LYS A 231 21.54 0.41 -18.23
C LYS A 231 21.42 -1.09 -18.00
N SER A 232 21.84 -1.57 -16.83
CA SER A 232 21.76 -2.98 -16.43
C SER A 232 20.34 -3.45 -16.11
N LYS A 233 19.36 -2.52 -15.95
CA LYS A 233 18.01 -2.80 -15.46
C LYS A 233 18.00 -3.53 -14.12
N ARG A 234 18.96 -3.21 -13.26
CA ARG A 234 19.16 -3.82 -11.94
C ARG A 234 19.38 -2.74 -10.89
N VAL A 235 18.79 -2.92 -9.72
CA VAL A 235 18.96 -2.03 -8.56
C VAL A 235 19.24 -2.88 -7.33
N VAL A 236 20.25 -2.50 -6.56
CA VAL A 236 20.51 -3.11 -5.24
C VAL A 236 19.80 -2.30 -4.18
N LEU A 237 19.00 -2.97 -3.37
CA LEU A 237 18.36 -2.39 -2.20
C LEU A 237 19.23 -2.64 -0.98
N ASP A 238 19.61 -1.58 -0.28
CA ASP A 238 20.39 -1.68 0.95
C ASP A 238 19.52 -2.09 2.14
N PRO A 239 20.02 -2.92 3.06
CA PRO A 239 19.29 -3.34 4.25
C PRO A 239 18.81 -2.17 5.09
N GLY A 240 17.59 -2.25 5.56
CA GLY A 240 16.98 -1.26 6.42
C GLY A 240 16.61 0.08 5.77
N ASP A 241 16.97 0.31 4.51
CA ASP A 241 16.56 1.51 3.77
C ASP A 241 15.17 1.32 3.15
N PHE A 242 14.46 2.44 3.00
CA PHE A 242 13.11 2.47 2.46
C PHE A 242 13.09 3.01 1.03
N TYR A 243 12.37 2.30 0.17
CA TYR A 243 12.26 2.63 -1.25
C TYR A 243 10.80 2.73 -1.67
N LEU A 244 10.49 3.68 -2.56
CA LEU A 244 9.27 3.71 -3.34
C LEU A 244 9.59 3.32 -4.76
N MET A 245 8.88 2.32 -5.28
CA MET A 245 9.01 1.79 -6.62
C MET A 245 7.64 1.75 -7.31
N ALA A 246 7.59 1.47 -8.59
CA ALA A 246 6.33 1.28 -9.30
C ALA A 246 6.24 -0.13 -9.89
N SER A 247 5.02 -0.62 -10.02
CA SER A 247 4.75 -1.83 -10.79
C SER A 247 4.99 -1.61 -12.28
N LYS A 248 5.41 -2.67 -12.98
CA LYS A 248 5.47 -2.69 -14.45
C LYS A 248 4.07 -2.63 -15.04
N GLU A 249 3.17 -3.38 -14.43
CA GLU A 249 1.77 -3.47 -14.80
C GLU A 249 1.01 -2.22 -14.36
N ARG A 250 0.03 -1.86 -15.17
CA ARG A 250 -1.02 -0.89 -14.85
C ARG A 250 -2.29 -1.69 -14.58
N PHE A 251 -2.74 -1.69 -13.34
CA PHE A 251 -3.88 -2.47 -12.88
C PHE A 251 -5.19 -1.73 -13.07
N SER A 252 -6.24 -2.50 -13.35
CA SER A 252 -7.61 -2.04 -13.44
C SER A 252 -8.49 -2.86 -12.51
N VAL A 253 -9.23 -2.18 -11.64
CA VAL A 253 -10.17 -2.79 -10.70
C VAL A 253 -11.59 -2.41 -11.12
N PRO A 254 -12.34 -3.35 -11.72
CA PRO A 254 -13.71 -3.08 -12.15
C PRO A 254 -14.64 -2.71 -10.99
N PRO A 255 -15.75 -2.00 -11.24
CA PRO A 255 -16.66 -1.52 -10.18
C PRO A 255 -17.24 -2.60 -9.26
N SER A 256 -17.40 -3.82 -9.79
CA SER A 256 -17.95 -4.96 -9.02
C SER A 256 -16.90 -5.68 -8.16
N TYR A 257 -15.65 -5.22 -8.17
CA TYR A 257 -14.56 -5.79 -7.41
C TYR A 257 -13.78 -4.70 -6.64
N ALA A 258 -13.12 -5.15 -5.59
CA ALA A 258 -12.06 -4.43 -4.93
C ALA A 258 -10.81 -5.31 -4.96
N ALA A 259 -9.63 -4.73 -4.85
CA ALA A 259 -8.42 -5.53 -4.80
C ALA A 259 -7.56 -5.17 -3.57
N GLU A 260 -6.63 -6.05 -3.25
CA GLU A 260 -5.68 -5.90 -2.17
C GLU A 260 -4.32 -6.42 -2.64
N MET A 261 -3.27 -5.65 -2.42
CA MET A 261 -1.90 -6.12 -2.62
C MET A 261 -1.52 -7.03 -1.46
N GLU A 262 -1.20 -8.27 -1.73
CA GLU A 262 -0.56 -9.15 -0.75
C GLU A 262 0.96 -9.04 -0.85
N PRO A 263 1.65 -8.92 0.29
CA PRO A 263 3.10 -8.99 0.33
C PRO A 263 3.57 -10.30 -0.24
N PHE A 264 4.71 -10.27 -0.87
CA PHE A 264 5.28 -11.45 -1.49
C PHE A 264 5.69 -12.52 -0.46
N ASP A 265 5.69 -13.78 -0.91
CA ASP A 265 6.15 -14.94 -0.15
C ASP A 265 7.67 -14.84 0.11
N GLN A 266 8.10 -15.10 1.34
CA GLN A 266 9.51 -15.09 1.77
C GLN A 266 10.42 -16.02 0.92
N SER A 267 9.85 -16.93 0.13
CA SER A 267 10.60 -17.81 -0.77
C SER A 267 11.37 -17.10 -1.89
N ILE A 268 11.15 -15.80 -2.11
CA ILE A 268 11.77 -15.06 -3.23
C ILE A 268 12.78 -14.00 -2.76
N GLY A 269 12.86 -13.71 -1.47
CA GLY A 269 13.87 -12.81 -0.95
C GLY A 269 13.55 -12.29 0.45
N ASP A 270 14.59 -11.83 1.14
CA ASP A 270 14.47 -11.20 2.46
C ASP A 270 14.10 -9.72 2.32
N PHE A 271 12.93 -9.46 1.77
CA PHE A 271 12.34 -8.13 1.68
C PHE A 271 10.84 -8.17 1.92
N SER A 272 10.28 -7.06 2.32
CA SER A 272 8.84 -6.89 2.37
C SER A 272 8.42 -5.74 1.48
N VAL A 273 7.32 -5.95 0.77
CA VAL A 273 6.50 -4.86 0.28
C VAL A 273 5.62 -4.47 1.45
N HIS A 274 6.03 -3.43 2.16
CA HIS A 274 5.30 -2.95 3.31
C HIS A 274 3.98 -2.31 2.85
N TYR A 275 2.97 -2.38 3.72
CA TYR A 275 1.71 -1.66 3.56
C TYR A 275 0.87 -2.15 2.38
N ALA A 276 0.48 -3.44 2.43
CA ALA A 276 -0.49 -4.01 1.48
C ALA A 276 -1.66 -3.03 1.28
N GLY A 277 -1.69 -2.37 0.11
CA GLY A 277 -2.68 -1.33 -0.19
C GLY A 277 -4.03 -1.91 -0.57
N PHE A 278 -5.11 -1.26 -0.15
CA PHE A 278 -6.42 -1.49 -0.73
C PHE A 278 -6.55 -0.73 -2.04
N PHE A 279 -7.05 -1.41 -3.05
CA PHE A 279 -7.41 -0.85 -4.34
C PHE A 279 -8.94 -0.86 -4.43
N ASP A 280 -9.52 0.31 -4.37
CA ASP A 280 -10.97 0.45 -4.35
C ASP A 280 -11.58 0.25 -5.75
N PRO A 281 -12.87 -0.09 -5.84
CA PRO A 281 -13.59 -0.20 -7.11
C PRO A 281 -13.41 1.05 -7.97
N GLY A 282 -13.03 0.87 -9.23
CA GLY A 282 -12.74 1.96 -10.17
C GLY A 282 -11.27 2.39 -10.24
N PHE A 283 -10.37 1.85 -9.39
CA PHE A 283 -8.93 2.12 -9.51
C PHE A 283 -8.41 1.67 -10.88
N GLY A 284 -7.82 2.61 -11.63
CA GLY A 284 -7.32 2.35 -12.98
C GLY A 284 -8.38 1.89 -14.00
N TYR A 285 -9.66 1.96 -13.65
CA TYR A 285 -10.80 1.62 -14.50
C TYR A 285 -11.52 2.88 -15.01
N GLY A 286 -11.76 3.83 -14.11
CA GLY A 286 -12.57 5.01 -14.39
C GLY A 286 -14.07 4.77 -14.16
N ALA A 287 -14.90 5.62 -14.77
CA ALA A 287 -16.36 5.54 -14.65
C ALA A 287 -16.98 4.46 -15.56
N ALA A 288 -16.41 4.27 -16.74
CA ALA A 288 -16.93 3.39 -17.79
C ALA A 288 -15.84 2.56 -18.49
N GLY A 289 -14.68 2.34 -17.82
CA GLY A 289 -13.56 1.60 -18.41
C GLY A 289 -12.67 2.45 -19.32
N GLU A 290 -12.77 3.77 -19.23
CA GLU A 290 -11.99 4.70 -20.06
C GLU A 290 -10.53 4.82 -19.63
N ILE A 291 -10.18 4.43 -18.39
CA ILE A 291 -8.79 4.46 -17.89
C ILE A 291 -8.11 3.13 -18.23
N LYS A 292 -6.96 3.20 -18.90
CA LYS A 292 -6.17 2.02 -19.26
C LYS A 292 -5.17 1.66 -18.16
N GLY A 293 -5.70 1.30 -16.98
CA GLY A 293 -4.92 0.90 -15.83
C GLY A 293 -4.14 2.03 -15.15
N THR A 294 -3.72 1.78 -13.92
CA THR A 294 -2.88 2.68 -13.12
C THR A 294 -1.79 1.85 -12.44
N LYS A 295 -0.54 2.33 -12.45
CA LYS A 295 0.57 1.66 -11.74
C LYS A 295 0.32 1.64 -10.24
N ALA A 296 0.65 0.52 -9.61
CA ALA A 296 0.76 0.45 -8.16
C ALA A 296 2.10 1.06 -7.72
N VAL A 297 2.09 1.85 -6.66
CA VAL A 297 3.31 2.26 -5.98
C VAL A 297 3.57 1.27 -4.86
N LEU A 298 4.80 0.78 -4.82
CA LEU A 298 5.27 -0.28 -3.96
C LEU A 298 6.20 0.33 -2.90
N GLU A 299 5.89 0.07 -1.65
CA GLU A 299 6.70 0.46 -0.50
C GLU A 299 7.62 -0.70 -0.14
N VAL A 300 8.91 -0.60 -0.46
CA VAL A 300 9.87 -1.72 -0.41
C VAL A 300 10.95 -1.47 0.61
N ARG A 301 11.25 -2.50 1.43
CA ARG A 301 12.36 -2.50 2.38
C ARG A 301 13.06 -3.86 2.36
N ALA A 302 14.36 -3.87 2.08
CA ALA A 302 15.21 -5.03 2.34
C ALA A 302 15.49 -5.15 3.84
N HIS A 303 15.52 -6.37 4.37
CA HIS A 303 15.69 -6.59 5.80
C HIS A 303 17.14 -6.73 6.20
N GLU A 304 17.68 -7.94 6.18
CA GLU A 304 18.99 -8.26 6.77
C GLU A 304 20.13 -8.23 5.75
N VAL A 305 19.82 -8.50 4.46
CA VAL A 305 20.82 -8.61 3.41
C VAL A 305 20.50 -7.68 2.24
N PRO A 306 21.55 -7.18 1.51
CA PRO A 306 21.31 -6.45 0.27
C PRO A 306 20.57 -7.31 -0.74
N LEU A 307 19.55 -6.75 -1.38
CA LEU A 307 18.75 -7.44 -2.37
C LEU A 307 18.95 -6.84 -3.76
N LEU A 308 19.39 -7.67 -4.71
CA LEU A 308 19.39 -7.30 -6.11
C LEU A 308 18.00 -7.51 -6.70
N LEU A 309 17.36 -6.44 -7.19
CA LEU A 309 16.14 -6.51 -7.99
C LEU A 309 16.47 -6.29 -9.47
N GLU A 310 15.82 -7.08 -10.31
CA GLU A 310 15.87 -6.94 -11.77
C GLU A 310 14.53 -6.43 -12.31
N ASP A 311 14.55 -5.84 -13.50
CA ASP A 311 13.30 -5.44 -14.18
C ASP A 311 12.40 -6.66 -14.39
N LYS A 312 11.09 -6.48 -14.18
CA LYS A 312 10.07 -7.53 -14.24
C LYS A 312 10.20 -8.63 -13.17
N GLN A 313 11.05 -8.47 -12.17
CA GLN A 313 11.05 -9.39 -11.03
C GLN A 313 9.74 -9.29 -10.24
N ILE A 314 9.17 -10.44 -9.86
CA ILE A 314 7.94 -10.50 -9.07
C ILE A 314 8.19 -9.89 -7.70
N ILE A 315 7.28 -9.01 -7.26
CA ILE A 315 7.39 -8.30 -5.98
C ILE A 315 6.13 -8.42 -5.11
N GLY A 316 5.02 -8.86 -5.69
CA GLY A 316 3.77 -9.02 -4.95
C GLY A 316 2.67 -9.62 -5.81
N ARG A 317 1.48 -9.72 -5.23
CA ARG A 317 0.26 -10.19 -5.91
C ARG A 317 -0.91 -9.30 -5.57
N LEU A 318 -1.80 -9.12 -6.54
CA LEU A 318 -3.05 -8.40 -6.37
C LEU A 318 -4.19 -9.41 -6.27
N ILE A 319 -4.88 -9.44 -5.14
CA ILE A 319 -6.01 -10.32 -4.86
C ILE A 319 -7.29 -9.55 -5.07
N TYR A 320 -8.19 -10.06 -5.93
CA TYR A 320 -9.47 -9.43 -6.22
C TYR A 320 -10.58 -10.03 -5.36
N HIS A 321 -11.38 -9.17 -4.77
CA HIS A 321 -12.53 -9.54 -3.94
C HIS A 321 -13.81 -8.98 -4.55
N ARG A 322 -14.81 -9.85 -4.76
CA ARG A 322 -16.10 -9.42 -5.25
C ARG A 322 -16.81 -8.52 -4.23
N MET A 323 -17.34 -7.41 -4.70
CA MET A 323 -18.17 -6.52 -3.87
C MET A 323 -19.54 -7.14 -3.59
N ALA A 324 -20.05 -6.97 -2.37
CA ALA A 324 -21.41 -7.43 -2.01
C ALA A 324 -22.50 -6.62 -2.73
N ASN A 325 -22.23 -5.33 -2.93
CA ASN A 325 -23.14 -4.39 -3.63
C ASN A 325 -22.31 -3.53 -4.59
N ALA A 326 -22.93 -3.00 -5.63
CA ALA A 326 -22.31 -1.98 -6.47
C ALA A 326 -22.02 -0.74 -5.62
N PRO A 327 -20.81 -0.17 -5.71
CA PRO A 327 -20.46 1.02 -4.98
C PRO A 327 -21.20 2.25 -5.54
N GLU A 328 -21.66 3.13 -4.64
CA GLU A 328 -22.27 4.41 -5.05
C GLU A 328 -21.27 5.37 -5.67
N LYS A 329 -19.99 5.23 -5.30
CA LYS A 329 -18.88 6.08 -5.77
C LYS A 329 -17.70 5.21 -6.14
N LEU A 330 -17.13 5.48 -7.30
CA LEU A 330 -15.92 4.84 -7.78
C LEU A 330 -14.67 5.64 -7.40
N TYR A 331 -13.54 4.97 -7.34
CA TYR A 331 -12.25 5.58 -7.12
C TYR A 331 -11.98 6.66 -8.17
N GLY A 332 -11.56 7.86 -7.75
CA GLY A 332 -11.34 8.99 -8.65
C GLY A 332 -12.57 9.88 -8.91
N GLN A 333 -13.78 9.40 -8.60
CA GLN A 333 -15.00 10.21 -8.69
C GLN A 333 -15.33 10.79 -7.31
N ALA A 334 -15.22 12.10 -7.13
CA ALA A 334 -15.66 12.84 -5.92
C ALA A 334 -15.09 12.36 -4.55
N ILE A 335 -14.22 11.37 -4.51
CA ILE A 335 -13.56 10.86 -3.31
C ILE A 335 -12.11 11.35 -3.33
N GLY A 336 -11.80 12.61 -3.47
CA GLY A 336 -10.47 13.22 -3.27
C GLY A 336 -9.25 12.28 -3.47
N SER A 337 -9.29 11.38 -4.45
CA SER A 337 -8.23 10.40 -4.69
C SER A 337 -7.06 11.10 -5.35
N SER A 338 -5.94 11.17 -4.64
CA SER A 338 -4.73 11.85 -5.11
C SER A 338 -3.94 11.04 -6.15
N TYR A 339 -4.37 9.83 -6.52
CA TYR A 339 -3.48 8.84 -7.15
C TYR A 339 -4.05 8.12 -8.38
N GLN A 340 -5.12 8.64 -9.01
CA GLN A 340 -5.63 8.13 -10.29
C GLN A 340 -4.70 8.55 -11.44
N GLN A 341 -4.37 7.64 -12.35
CA GLN A 341 -3.48 7.86 -13.52
C GLN A 341 -2.03 8.25 -13.17
N GLN A 342 -1.53 7.88 -11.99
CA GLN A 342 -0.15 8.16 -11.60
C GLN A 342 0.84 7.10 -12.11
N GLY A 343 2.06 7.57 -12.41
CA GLY A 343 3.25 6.75 -12.40
C GLY A 343 3.81 6.57 -10.99
N LEU A 344 5.13 6.53 -10.85
CA LEU A 344 5.80 6.55 -9.55
C LEU A 344 5.61 7.93 -8.89
N ALA A 345 4.83 7.99 -7.83
CA ALA A 345 4.51 9.24 -7.14
C ALA A 345 4.78 9.17 -5.64
N LEU A 346 5.37 10.22 -5.10
CA LEU A 346 5.57 10.42 -3.66
C LEU A 346 4.25 10.67 -2.94
N SER A 347 4.28 10.70 -1.60
CA SER A 347 3.12 11.06 -0.80
C SER A 347 2.69 12.52 -1.06
N LYS A 348 1.39 12.79 -0.90
CA LYS A 348 0.75 14.10 -1.19
C LYS A 348 1.36 15.30 -0.45
N GLN A 349 2.16 15.08 0.58
CA GLN A 349 2.84 16.12 1.33
C GLN A 349 3.97 16.78 0.54
N PHE A 350 4.53 16.05 -0.43
CA PHE A 350 5.61 16.53 -1.28
C PHE A 350 5.08 17.31 -2.48
N LYS A 351 5.89 18.27 -2.94
CA LYS A 351 5.66 18.95 -4.22
C LYS A 351 5.76 17.94 -5.36
N PRO A 352 5.05 18.16 -6.48
CA PRO A 352 5.27 17.36 -7.68
C PRO A 352 6.75 17.41 -8.09
N VAL A 353 7.32 16.26 -8.44
CA VAL A 353 8.64 16.23 -9.07
C VAL A 353 8.45 16.66 -10.52
N GLU A 354 9.02 17.81 -10.91
CA GLU A 354 9.04 18.19 -12.32
C GLU A 354 9.80 17.09 -13.10
N ALA A 355 9.22 16.62 -14.19
CA ALA A 355 9.87 15.65 -15.05
C ALA A 355 11.22 16.27 -15.50
N ALA A 356 12.32 15.70 -15.02
CA ALA A 356 13.64 16.09 -15.49
C ALA A 356 13.67 15.79 -16.99
N ARG A 357 13.51 16.82 -17.83
CA ARG A 357 13.74 16.69 -19.25
C ARG A 357 15.15 16.16 -19.42
N SER A 358 15.30 14.99 -20.02
CA SER A 358 16.58 14.38 -20.32
C SER A 358 17.45 15.41 -21.05
N ALA A 359 18.35 16.05 -20.33
CA ALA A 359 19.50 16.70 -20.94
C ALA A 359 20.41 15.57 -21.44
N VAL A 360 20.10 15.00 -22.59
CA VAL A 360 21.07 14.25 -23.37
C VAL A 360 22.06 15.31 -23.86
N PRO A 361 23.33 15.27 -23.44
CA PRO A 361 24.34 16.11 -24.06
C PRO A 361 24.41 15.68 -25.54
N LYS A 362 24.09 16.58 -26.45
CA LYS A 362 24.45 16.40 -27.86
C LYS A 362 25.97 16.39 -27.93
N SER A 363 26.54 15.21 -28.14
CA SER A 363 27.92 15.02 -28.56
C SER A 363 28.09 15.28 -30.03
#